data_b5fd0a98f4e01bd9619f22d5c02debfd
#
_entry.id   b5fd0a98f4e01bd9619f22d5c02debfd
#
_cell.length_a   1.000
_cell.length_b   1.000
_cell.length_c   1.000
_cell.angle_alpha   90.00
_cell.angle_beta   90.00
_cell.angle_gamma   90.00
#
_symmetry.space_group_name_H-M   'P 1'
#
loop_
_entity.id
_entity.type
_entity.pdbx_description
1 polymer ?
#
loop_
_entity_poly.entity_id
_entity_poly.type
_entity_poly.pdbx_seq_one_letter_code
_entity_poly.pdbx_strand_id
1 'polypeptide(L)'
;MKYELKIPHKNKMLLIDGIENIDFENKTITAFATINKENIFYETDGIPSYIFVEYVAQSCAAYNSYNQDKNQNKNQNNDKEKIGFILNIKSVNCYKDRIKAGETIYIKAKETLRDSNIAYYDGEVFYNNQNKDKIMDCSIMVMESDK
;
A
#
# COMPACT_ATOMS: atom_id res chain seq x y z
N MET A 1 -13.90 -9.89 -4.46
CA MET A 1 -12.73 -9.03 -4.77
C MET A 1 -11.91 -9.68 -5.88
N LYS A 2 -11.51 -8.90 -6.84
CA LYS A 2 -10.83 -9.40 -8.03
C LYS A 2 -9.38 -9.83 -7.79
N TYR A 3 -8.70 -9.20 -6.85
CA TYR A 3 -7.29 -9.47 -6.55
C TYR A 3 -7.14 -9.95 -5.12
N GLU A 4 -6.40 -11.04 -4.93
CA GLU A 4 -6.02 -11.48 -3.60
C GLU A 4 -4.84 -10.66 -3.09
N LEU A 5 -4.76 -10.52 -1.77
CA LEU A 5 -3.63 -9.82 -1.15
C LEU A 5 -2.43 -10.76 -1.10
N LYS A 6 -1.42 -10.47 -1.91
CA LYS A 6 -0.17 -11.23 -1.98
C LYS A 6 0.94 -10.42 -1.34
N ILE A 7 0.88 -10.30 -0.04
CA ILE A 7 1.88 -9.57 0.73
C ILE A 7 2.25 -10.40 1.96
N PRO A 8 3.46 -10.18 2.53
CA PRO A 8 3.91 -10.97 3.68
C PRO A 8 3.21 -10.63 4.98
N HIS A 9 2.53 -9.48 5.05
CA HIS A 9 1.84 -9.06 6.26
C HIS A 9 0.61 -9.91 6.51
N LYS A 10 0.42 -10.36 7.75
CA LYS A 10 -0.70 -11.24 8.13
C LYS A 10 -1.25 -10.80 9.47
N ASN A 11 -2.49 -11.21 9.73
CA ASN A 11 -3.18 -10.96 11.00
C ASN A 11 -3.22 -9.45 11.28
N LYS A 12 -2.82 -9.04 12.49
CA LYS A 12 -2.87 -7.63 12.90
C LYS A 12 -1.91 -6.72 12.15
N MET A 13 -0.90 -7.29 11.50
CA MET A 13 0.04 -6.52 10.69
C MET A 13 -0.46 -6.26 9.28
N LEU A 14 -1.52 -6.93 8.86
CA LEU A 14 -2.15 -6.68 7.57
C LEU A 14 -3.12 -5.52 7.72
N LEU A 15 -2.78 -4.38 7.16
CA LEU A 15 -3.53 -3.14 7.34
C LEU A 15 -4.55 -2.88 6.25
N ILE A 16 -4.23 -3.27 5.00
CA ILE A 16 -5.17 -3.07 3.89
C ILE A 16 -6.15 -4.23 3.84
N ASP A 17 -7.41 -3.93 3.52
CA ASP A 17 -8.47 -4.95 3.45
C ASP A 17 -8.57 -5.59 2.08
N GLY A 18 -8.21 -4.87 1.03
CA GLY A 18 -8.29 -5.41 -0.30
C GLY A 18 -7.73 -4.48 -1.36
N ILE A 19 -7.77 -4.96 -2.59
CA ILE A 19 -7.32 -4.23 -3.76
C ILE A 19 -8.54 -3.91 -4.61
N GLU A 20 -8.76 -2.63 -4.88
CA GLU A 20 -9.84 -2.20 -5.74
C GLU A 20 -9.46 -2.34 -7.20
N ASN A 21 -8.25 -1.94 -7.58
CA ASN A 21 -7.82 -1.95 -8.96
C ASN A 21 -6.31 -1.90 -9.08
N ILE A 22 -5.79 -2.53 -10.14
CA ILE A 22 -4.39 -2.41 -10.54
C ILE A 22 -4.37 -2.01 -12.01
N ASP A 23 -3.63 -0.95 -12.32
CA ASP A 23 -3.41 -0.48 -13.68
C ASP A 23 -1.93 -0.66 -13.99
N PHE A 24 -1.61 -1.77 -14.67
CA PHE A 24 -0.22 -2.10 -14.96
C PHE A 24 0.41 -1.15 -15.98
N GLU A 25 -0.39 -0.60 -16.86
CA GLU A 25 0.11 0.33 -17.86
C GLU A 25 0.60 1.62 -17.22
N ASN A 26 -0.17 2.15 -16.27
CA ASN A 26 0.18 3.36 -15.54
C ASN A 26 0.95 3.08 -14.25
N LYS A 27 1.19 1.82 -13.94
CA LYS A 27 1.96 1.38 -12.77
C LYS A 27 1.35 1.85 -11.45
N THR A 28 0.02 1.75 -11.35
CA THR A 28 -0.71 2.17 -10.16
C THR A 28 -1.51 1.03 -9.57
N ILE A 29 -1.70 1.11 -8.26
CA ILE A 29 -2.60 0.24 -7.53
C ILE A 29 -3.46 1.11 -6.63
N THR A 30 -4.74 0.73 -6.51
CA THR A 30 -5.64 1.33 -5.54
C THR A 30 -6.12 0.23 -4.60
N ALA A 31 -5.79 0.39 -3.33
CA ALA A 31 -6.22 -0.50 -2.27
C ALA A 31 -7.21 0.24 -1.37
N PHE A 32 -7.84 -0.49 -0.46
CA PHE A 32 -8.78 0.12 0.47
C PHE A 32 -8.65 -0.54 1.85
N ALA A 33 -9.09 0.19 2.86
CA ALA A 33 -9.13 -0.31 4.22
C ALA A 33 -10.22 0.42 4.99
N THR A 34 -10.92 -0.33 5.84
CA THR A 34 -11.86 0.26 6.79
C THR A 34 -11.19 0.31 8.15
N ILE A 35 -11.21 1.49 8.76
CA ILE A 35 -10.53 1.70 10.03
C ILE A 35 -11.40 1.13 11.15
N ASN A 36 -10.79 0.35 12.04
CA ASN A 36 -11.48 -0.19 13.20
C ASN A 36 -10.63 -0.02 14.46
N LYS A 37 -11.31 -0.10 15.61
CA LYS A 37 -10.66 0.16 16.91
C LYS A 37 -9.67 -0.93 17.31
N GLU A 38 -9.72 -2.09 16.68
CA GLU A 38 -8.82 -3.20 16.97
C GLU A 38 -7.50 -3.10 16.23
N ASN A 39 -7.37 -2.12 15.32
CA ASN A 39 -6.12 -1.87 14.61
C ASN A 39 -5.01 -1.55 15.61
N ILE A 40 -3.83 -2.16 15.40
CA ILE A 40 -2.71 -2.01 16.36
C ILE A 40 -2.22 -0.57 16.48
N PHE A 41 -2.50 0.28 15.50
CA PHE A 41 -2.09 1.69 15.51
C PHE A 41 -3.20 2.62 15.98
N TYR A 42 -4.36 2.07 16.35
CA TYR A 42 -5.50 2.90 16.78
C TYR A 42 -5.23 3.47 18.17
N GLU A 43 -5.30 4.78 18.26
CA GLU A 43 -5.21 5.51 19.52
C GLU A 43 -6.62 5.85 20.01
N THR A 44 -6.71 6.62 21.09
CA THR A 44 -8.01 6.90 21.72
C THR A 44 -9.06 7.44 20.75
N ASP A 45 -8.64 8.21 19.77
CA ASP A 45 -9.56 8.93 18.87
C ASP A 45 -9.23 8.76 17.40
N GLY A 46 -8.49 7.72 17.04
CA GLY A 46 -8.22 7.43 15.64
C GLY A 46 -6.81 6.96 15.37
N ILE A 47 -6.54 6.71 14.10
CA ILE A 47 -5.20 6.38 13.63
C ILE A 47 -4.54 7.66 13.14
N PRO A 48 -3.36 8.02 13.68
CA PRO A 48 -2.63 9.19 13.18
C PRO A 48 -2.33 9.06 11.68
N SER A 49 -2.49 10.14 10.94
CA SER A 49 -2.38 10.08 9.48
C SER A 49 -1.01 9.66 8.98
N TYR A 50 0.07 9.94 9.70
CA TYR A 50 1.41 9.54 9.28
C TYR A 50 1.59 8.01 9.24
N ILE A 51 0.77 7.28 10.00
CA ILE A 51 0.81 5.80 9.99
C ILE A 51 0.44 5.25 8.61
N PHE A 52 -0.31 6.01 7.81
CA PHE A 52 -0.76 5.53 6.50
C PHE A 52 0.39 5.37 5.49
N VAL A 53 1.60 5.83 5.82
CA VAL A 53 2.79 5.47 5.04
C VAL A 53 2.94 3.95 4.99
N GLU A 54 2.68 3.25 6.10
CA GLU A 54 2.73 1.78 6.13
C GLU A 54 1.65 1.16 5.24
N TYR A 55 0.47 1.77 5.18
CA TYR A 55 -0.58 1.31 4.26
C TYR A 55 -0.14 1.45 2.80
N VAL A 56 0.55 2.55 2.49
CA VAL A 56 1.13 2.74 1.16
C VAL A 56 2.17 1.66 0.88
N ALA A 57 3.04 1.38 1.84
CA ALA A 57 4.08 0.36 1.65
C ALA A 57 3.48 -1.02 1.39
N GLN A 58 2.40 -1.38 2.10
CA GLN A 58 1.72 -2.65 1.86
C GLN A 58 1.07 -2.68 0.48
N SER A 59 0.52 -1.56 0.02
CA SER A 59 -0.04 -1.46 -1.33
C SER A 59 1.05 -1.63 -2.39
N CYS A 60 2.23 -1.06 -2.16
CA CYS A 60 3.38 -1.23 -3.05
C CYS A 60 3.81 -2.70 -3.12
N ALA A 61 3.84 -3.39 -1.99
CA ALA A 61 4.19 -4.81 -1.96
C ALA A 61 3.19 -5.64 -2.77
N ALA A 62 1.91 -5.32 -2.64
CA ALA A 62 0.87 -6.00 -3.42
C ALA A 62 1.05 -5.74 -4.91
N TYR A 63 1.30 -4.48 -5.29
CA TYR A 63 1.54 -4.14 -6.69
C TYR A 63 2.74 -4.91 -7.24
N ASN A 64 3.84 -4.94 -6.50
CA ASN A 64 5.04 -5.62 -6.94
C ASN A 64 4.79 -7.11 -7.17
N SER A 65 4.07 -7.75 -6.26
CA SER A 65 3.75 -9.17 -6.39
C SER A 65 2.99 -9.46 -7.68
N TYR A 66 1.95 -8.68 -7.97
CA TYR A 66 1.16 -8.86 -9.18
C TYR A 66 1.94 -8.47 -10.43
N ASN A 67 2.73 -7.42 -10.37
CA ASN A 67 3.52 -6.99 -11.52
C ASN A 67 4.57 -8.04 -11.90
N GLN A 68 5.19 -8.68 -10.94
CA GLN A 68 6.15 -9.75 -11.21
C GLN A 68 5.45 -10.98 -11.77
N ASP A 69 4.30 -11.36 -11.24
CA ASP A 69 3.53 -12.48 -11.77
C ASP A 69 3.16 -12.25 -13.24
N LYS A 70 2.82 -11.03 -13.59
CA LYS A 70 2.48 -10.67 -14.97
C LYS A 70 3.67 -10.82 -15.91
N ASN A 71 4.87 -10.48 -15.43
CA ASN A 71 6.08 -10.43 -16.28
C ASN A 71 6.88 -11.71 -16.27
N GLN A 72 6.58 -12.66 -15.40
CA GLN A 72 7.30 -13.91 -15.32
C GLN A 72 6.57 -15.04 -16.04
N ASN A 73 7.37 -16.02 -16.47
CA ASN A 73 6.82 -17.23 -17.07
C ASN A 73 6.03 -18.00 -16.01
N LYS A 74 4.82 -18.41 -16.37
CA LYS A 74 3.89 -19.12 -15.47
C LYS A 74 4.43 -20.46 -14.96
N ASN A 75 5.49 -20.97 -15.56
CA ASN A 75 6.09 -22.24 -15.15
C ASN A 75 7.02 -22.10 -13.95
N GLN A 76 7.29 -20.89 -13.51
CA GLN A 76 8.09 -20.68 -12.32
C GLN A 76 7.20 -20.72 -11.09
N ASN A 77 7.78 -21.15 -9.98
CA ASN A 77 7.05 -21.20 -8.73
C ASN A 77 6.80 -19.79 -8.23
N ASN A 78 5.59 -19.31 -8.45
CA ASN A 78 5.19 -17.95 -8.10
C ASN A 78 4.64 -17.83 -6.69
N ASP A 79 4.75 -18.89 -5.89
CA ASP A 79 4.23 -18.90 -4.52
C ASP A 79 5.16 -18.21 -3.53
N LYS A 80 6.32 -17.78 -3.97
CA LYS A 80 7.25 -17.06 -3.09
C LYS A 80 6.70 -15.69 -2.75
N GLU A 81 6.56 -15.46 -1.47
CA GLU A 81 6.20 -14.14 -0.98
C GLU A 81 7.34 -13.17 -1.24
N LYS A 82 7.00 -11.94 -1.59
CA LYS A 82 7.98 -10.87 -1.72
C LYS A 82 8.02 -10.08 -0.42
N ILE A 83 9.21 -9.77 0.03
CA ILE A 83 9.41 -8.94 1.20
C ILE A 83 9.79 -7.54 0.72
N GLY A 84 9.06 -6.54 1.21
CA GLY A 84 9.36 -5.15 0.91
C GLY A 84 9.78 -4.43 2.17
N PHE A 85 10.81 -3.61 2.05
CA PHE A 85 11.30 -2.79 3.14
C PHE A 85 11.33 -1.33 2.71
N ILE A 86 10.83 -0.45 3.56
CA ILE A 86 10.99 0.99 3.33
C ILE A 86 12.45 1.32 3.62
N LEU A 87 13.18 1.76 2.60
CA LEU A 87 14.56 2.20 2.77
C LEU A 87 14.63 3.68 3.12
N ASN A 88 13.71 4.47 2.58
CA ASN A 88 13.73 5.90 2.78
C ASN A 88 12.35 6.46 2.56
N ILE A 89 11.98 7.44 3.38
CA ILE A 89 10.78 8.24 3.21
C ILE A 89 11.26 9.63 2.82
N LYS A 90 11.03 9.99 1.55
CA LYS A 90 11.49 11.28 1.04
C LYS A 90 10.63 12.42 1.52
N SER A 91 9.32 12.19 1.59
CA SER A 91 8.38 13.22 2.04
C SER A 91 7.11 12.58 2.54
N VAL A 92 6.50 13.23 3.51
CA VAL A 92 5.17 12.88 4.01
C VAL A 92 4.45 14.19 4.27
N ASN A 93 3.25 14.33 3.70
CA ASN A 93 2.38 15.47 3.95
C ASN A 93 1.05 14.97 4.49
N CYS A 94 0.68 15.39 5.69
CA CYS A 94 -0.58 15.01 6.31
C CYS A 94 -1.53 16.20 6.27
N TYR A 95 -2.73 15.96 5.74
CA TYR A 95 -3.77 16.99 5.59
C TYR A 95 -4.88 16.84 6.61
N LYS A 96 -4.93 15.68 7.25
CA LYS A 96 -5.83 15.38 8.37
C LYS A 96 -4.98 14.87 9.52
N ASP A 97 -5.42 15.11 10.73
CA ASP A 97 -4.67 14.67 11.91
C ASP A 97 -4.84 13.18 12.19
N ARG A 98 -6.08 12.74 12.23
CA ARG A 98 -6.42 11.35 12.57
C ARG A 98 -7.64 10.90 11.78
N ILE A 99 -7.74 9.58 11.59
CA ILE A 99 -8.88 8.98 10.92
C ILE A 99 -9.57 8.04 11.91
N LYS A 100 -10.88 8.23 12.06
CA LYS A 100 -11.67 7.55 13.08
C LYS A 100 -12.16 6.18 12.60
N ALA A 101 -12.52 5.33 13.56
CA ALA A 101 -13.13 4.05 13.28
C ALA A 101 -14.42 4.24 12.47
N GLY A 102 -14.67 3.30 11.55
CA GLY A 102 -15.83 3.35 10.67
C GLY A 102 -15.58 3.99 9.32
N GLU A 103 -14.51 4.76 9.20
CA GLU A 103 -14.15 5.40 7.93
C GLU A 103 -13.46 4.39 7.01
N THR A 104 -13.76 4.46 5.72
CA THR A 104 -13.06 3.68 4.69
C THR A 104 -12.13 4.63 3.95
N ILE A 105 -10.88 4.20 3.83
CA ILE A 105 -9.85 4.97 3.12
C ILE A 105 -9.42 4.22 1.87
N TYR A 106 -8.95 4.96 0.91
CA TYR A 106 -8.41 4.44 -0.35
C TYR A 106 -6.96 4.85 -0.48
N ILE A 107 -6.12 3.89 -0.82
CA ILE A 107 -4.67 4.08 -0.91
C ILE A 107 -4.28 3.89 -2.36
N LYS A 108 -3.72 4.94 -2.97
CA LYS A 108 -3.23 4.88 -4.33
C LYS A 108 -1.72 4.97 -4.31
N ALA A 109 -1.06 4.00 -4.93
CA ALA A 109 0.39 4.00 -5.05
C ALA A 109 0.77 3.90 -6.52
N LYS A 110 1.77 4.69 -6.91
CA LYS A 110 2.27 4.70 -8.28
C LYS A 110 3.77 4.50 -8.27
N GLU A 111 4.24 3.48 -9.00
CA GLU A 111 5.66 3.25 -9.19
C GLU A 111 6.19 4.31 -10.16
N THR A 112 7.16 5.09 -9.70
CA THR A 112 7.72 6.18 -10.51
C THR A 112 9.07 5.83 -11.12
N LEU A 113 9.82 4.93 -10.46
CA LEU A 113 11.11 4.50 -10.95
C LEU A 113 11.42 3.14 -10.36
N ARG A 114 12.03 2.28 -11.15
CA ARG A 114 12.50 0.97 -10.68
C ARG A 114 13.90 0.73 -11.19
N ASP A 115 14.77 0.31 -10.27
CA ASP A 115 16.14 -0.09 -10.59
C ASP A 115 16.41 -1.40 -9.86
N SER A 116 16.31 -2.51 -10.59
CA SER A 116 16.47 -3.86 -10.05
C SER A 116 15.45 -4.12 -8.93
N ASN A 117 15.90 -4.35 -7.71
CA ASN A 117 15.02 -4.62 -6.58
C ASN A 117 14.69 -3.38 -5.74
N ILE A 118 15.07 -2.20 -6.23
CA ILE A 118 14.72 -0.94 -5.55
C ILE A 118 13.69 -0.21 -6.41
N ALA A 119 12.62 0.23 -5.77
CA ALA A 119 11.56 0.95 -6.46
C ALA A 119 11.15 2.20 -5.68
N TYR A 120 10.73 3.21 -6.43
CA TYR A 120 10.25 4.48 -5.90
C TYR A 120 8.77 4.57 -6.17
N TYR A 121 8.02 4.97 -5.17
CA TYR A 121 6.56 5.10 -5.26
C TYR A 121 6.11 6.42 -4.71
N ASP A 122 5.11 7.01 -5.38
CA ASP A 122 4.32 8.08 -4.81
C ASP A 122 3.02 7.49 -4.28
N GLY A 123 2.67 7.82 -3.06
CA GLY A 123 1.47 7.33 -2.41
C GLY A 123 0.53 8.46 -2.02
N GLU A 124 -0.76 8.17 -2.11
CA GLU A 124 -1.82 9.09 -1.71
C GLU A 124 -2.91 8.30 -0.99
N VAL A 125 -3.47 8.89 0.06
CA VAL A 125 -4.54 8.28 0.82
C VAL A 125 -5.72 9.25 0.85
N PHE A 126 -6.90 8.75 0.55
CA PHE A 126 -8.13 9.53 0.42
C PHE A 126 -9.26 8.92 1.23
N TYR A 127 -10.24 9.75 1.61
CA TYR A 127 -11.48 9.27 2.23
C TYR A 127 -12.38 8.51 1.25
N ASN A 128 -12.28 8.81 -0.04
CA ASN A 128 -13.12 8.15 -1.03
C ASN A 128 -12.32 7.94 -2.30
N ASN A 129 -12.81 7.05 -3.17
CA ASN A 129 -12.09 6.65 -4.38
C ASN A 129 -12.16 7.68 -5.50
N GLN A 130 -12.80 8.81 -5.29
CA GLN A 130 -12.85 9.90 -6.27
C GLN A 130 -11.72 10.90 -6.09
N ASN A 131 -10.80 10.64 -5.17
CA ASN A 131 -9.60 11.45 -4.95
C ASN A 131 -9.89 12.89 -4.52
N LYS A 132 -11.01 13.10 -3.84
CA LYS A 132 -11.44 14.46 -3.50
C LYS A 132 -11.07 14.92 -2.11
N ASP A 133 -10.76 14.03 -1.20
CA ASP A 133 -10.51 14.41 0.18
C ASP A 133 -9.25 13.70 0.66
N LYS A 134 -8.13 14.32 0.34
CA LYS A 134 -6.82 13.73 0.60
C LYS A 134 -6.50 13.79 2.10
N ILE A 135 -6.09 12.66 2.63
CA ILE A 135 -5.67 12.51 4.02
C ILE A 135 -4.18 12.71 4.16
N MET A 136 -3.40 12.10 3.25
CA MET A 136 -1.95 12.09 3.33
C MET A 136 -1.38 11.81 1.96
N ASP A 137 -0.19 12.32 1.66
CA ASP A 137 0.61 11.84 0.54
C ASP A 137 2.06 11.66 0.98
N CYS A 138 2.77 10.83 0.23
CA CYS A 138 4.16 10.54 0.54
C CYS A 138 4.91 10.10 -0.71
N SER A 139 6.23 10.18 -0.63
CA SER A 139 7.14 9.57 -1.61
C SER A 139 8.09 8.67 -0.84
N ILE A 140 8.16 7.41 -1.23
CA ILE A 140 8.97 6.42 -0.51
C ILE A 140 9.84 5.63 -1.49
N MET A 141 10.95 5.13 -0.97
CA MET A 141 11.82 4.21 -1.68
C MET A 141 11.77 2.88 -0.94
N VAL A 142 11.51 1.80 -1.67
CA VAL A 142 11.42 0.47 -1.08
C VAL A 142 12.43 -0.46 -1.72
N MET A 143 12.94 -1.40 -0.94
CA MET A 143 13.71 -2.52 -1.44
C MET A 143 12.83 -3.76 -1.39
N GLU A 144 12.81 -4.52 -2.46
CA GLU A 144 12.00 -5.71 -2.60
C GLU A 144 12.90 -6.92 -2.82
N SER A 145 12.67 -7.98 -2.08
CA SER A 145 13.47 -9.18 -2.21
C SER A 145 12.61 -10.42 -2.06
N ASP A 146 13.12 -11.54 -2.53
CA ASP A 146 12.48 -12.82 -2.30
C ASP A 146 12.71 -13.25 -0.86
N LYS A 147 11.67 -13.83 -0.29
CA LYS A 147 11.74 -14.38 1.05
C LYS A 147 12.56 -15.67 1.07
#